data_60e1715e698ca8d652eeb78a76d6cb71
#
_entry.id   60e1715e698ca8d652eeb78a76d6cb71
#
_cell.length_a   1.000
_cell.length_b   1.000
_cell.length_c   1.000
_cell.angle_alpha   90.00
_cell.angle_beta   90.00
_cell.angle_gamma   90.00
#
_symmetry.space_group_name_H-M   'P 1'
#
loop_
_entity.id
_entity.type
_entity.pdbx_description
1 polymer ?
#
loop_
_entity_poly.entity_id
_entity_poly.type
_entity_poly.pdbx_seq_one_letter_code
_entity_poly.pdbx_strand_id
1 'polypeptide(L)'
;ALYELTSSYGWALVLFTVVIKLIMLPFQMKSKKSMMRMSRFQPMIKEIQTRYKNNQVKMNEELQRLYAEEGVNPMSGCLWSFLPFPILIALYSIIRQPITRFMMLTTTAMQGVIDAVSAAGFDLAAIAMTANDGAVTVKDGLTQLQPYGQITLVKAAQELGVALPEGWIHMDFSFLGMDLTMIPSDVIGHCLLYTSDA
;
A
#
# COMPACT_ATOMS: atom_id res chain seq x y z
N ALA A 1 -13.28 14.46 0.91
CA ALA A 1 -14.61 13.85 0.91
C ALA A 1 -14.76 12.71 1.95
N LEU A 2 -14.09 11.52 1.79
CA LEU A 2 -14.26 10.41 2.74
C LEU A 2 -13.71 10.72 4.14
N TYR A 3 -12.59 11.43 4.22
CA TYR A 3 -11.99 11.85 5.48
C TYR A 3 -12.86 12.88 6.20
N GLU A 4 -13.44 13.84 5.50
CA GLU A 4 -14.37 14.83 6.06
C GLU A 4 -15.63 14.17 6.66
N LEU A 5 -16.04 13.02 6.10
CA LEU A 5 -17.20 12.27 6.56
C LEU A 5 -16.92 11.49 7.85
N THR A 6 -15.69 11.02 8.06
CA THR A 6 -15.34 10.11 9.17
C THR A 6 -14.53 10.78 10.26
N SER A 7 -13.93 11.94 10.00
CA SER A 7 -13.02 12.69 10.91
C SER A 7 -11.88 11.85 11.50
N SER A 8 -11.68 10.61 11.00
CA SER A 8 -10.64 9.69 11.43
C SER A 8 -9.98 9.04 10.22
N TYR A 9 -8.65 9.07 10.18
CA TYR A 9 -7.88 8.51 9.09
C TYR A 9 -8.10 6.99 8.94
N GLY A 10 -8.14 6.27 10.05
CA GLY A 10 -8.38 4.83 10.05
C GLY A 10 -9.76 4.45 9.50
N TRP A 11 -10.82 5.13 9.91
CA TRP A 11 -12.17 4.90 9.38
C TRP A 11 -12.30 5.29 7.91
N ALA A 12 -11.63 6.36 7.49
CA ALA A 12 -11.57 6.73 6.07
C ALA A 12 -10.94 5.64 5.20
N LEU A 13 -9.87 4.99 5.68
CA LEU A 13 -9.24 3.86 5.00
C LEU A 13 -10.15 2.63 4.95
N VAL A 14 -10.84 2.31 6.04
CA VAL A 14 -11.81 1.19 6.08
C VAL A 14 -12.92 1.43 5.05
N LEU A 15 -13.52 2.60 5.06
CA LEU A 15 -14.62 2.95 4.15
C LEU A 15 -14.15 2.94 2.69
N PHE A 16 -12.97 3.48 2.40
CA PHE A 16 -12.34 3.41 1.08
C PHE A 16 -12.16 1.95 0.62
N THR A 17 -11.66 1.08 1.52
CA THR A 17 -11.45 -0.33 1.22
C THR A 17 -12.78 -1.04 0.92
N VAL A 18 -13.84 -0.73 1.65
CA VAL A 18 -15.19 -1.29 1.41
C VAL A 18 -15.70 -0.85 0.04
N VAL A 19 -15.59 0.44 -0.29
CA VAL A 19 -16.02 0.97 -1.60
C VAL A 19 -15.26 0.29 -2.74
N ILE A 20 -13.94 0.18 -2.64
CA ILE A 20 -13.13 -0.50 -3.65
C ILE A 20 -13.52 -1.98 -3.77
N LYS A 21 -13.75 -2.67 -2.65
CA LYS A 21 -14.21 -4.07 -2.66
C LYS A 21 -15.57 -4.24 -3.34
N LEU A 22 -16.51 -3.33 -3.11
CA LEU A 22 -17.81 -3.36 -3.77
C LEU A 22 -17.69 -3.17 -5.29
N ILE A 23 -16.88 -2.20 -5.73
CA ILE A 23 -16.60 -1.96 -7.14
C ILE A 23 -15.92 -3.18 -7.78
N MET A 24 -15.00 -3.83 -7.05
CA MET A 24 -14.26 -4.99 -7.52
C MET A 24 -15.07 -6.30 -7.49
N LEU A 25 -16.18 -6.34 -6.78
CA LEU A 25 -16.98 -7.56 -6.58
C LEU A 25 -17.39 -8.24 -7.90
N PRO A 26 -17.96 -7.54 -8.92
CA PRO A 26 -18.33 -8.17 -10.18
C PRO A 26 -17.14 -8.74 -10.94
N PHE A 27 -15.97 -8.10 -10.82
CA PHE A 27 -14.74 -8.59 -11.44
C PHE A 27 -14.22 -9.86 -10.74
N GLN A 28 -14.24 -9.89 -9.42
CA GLN A 28 -13.84 -11.06 -8.63
C GLN A 28 -14.77 -12.25 -8.86
N MET A 29 -16.06 -12.02 -9.06
CA MET A 29 -17.00 -13.09 -9.42
C MET A 29 -16.67 -13.72 -10.77
N LYS A 30 -16.31 -12.92 -11.78
CA LYS A 30 -15.86 -13.43 -13.09
C LYS A 30 -14.57 -14.25 -12.96
N SER A 31 -13.61 -13.80 -12.19
CA SER A 31 -12.37 -14.52 -11.90
C SER A 31 -12.64 -15.87 -11.23
N LYS A 32 -13.44 -15.89 -10.17
CA LYS A 32 -13.82 -17.12 -9.46
C LYS A 32 -14.55 -18.10 -10.36
N LYS A 33 -15.44 -17.63 -11.25
CA LYS A 33 -16.16 -18.48 -12.22
C LYS A 33 -15.19 -19.14 -13.21
N SER A 34 -14.18 -18.41 -13.68
CA SER A 34 -13.11 -18.95 -14.53
C SER A 34 -12.28 -20.00 -13.79
N MET A 35 -11.91 -19.74 -12.54
CA MET A 35 -11.18 -20.70 -11.69
C MET A 35 -11.98 -21.98 -11.42
N MET A 36 -13.29 -21.86 -11.16
CA MET A 36 -14.16 -23.04 -10.95
C MET A 36 -14.29 -23.89 -12.22
N ARG A 37 -14.29 -23.29 -13.41
CA ARG A 37 -14.23 -24.06 -14.67
C ARG A 37 -12.91 -24.82 -14.75
N MET A 38 -11.79 -24.16 -14.48
CA MET A 38 -10.46 -24.76 -14.51
C MET A 38 -10.31 -25.91 -13.50
N SER A 39 -10.93 -25.82 -12.33
CA SER A 39 -10.88 -26.89 -11.33
C SER A 39 -11.59 -28.18 -11.78
N ARG A 40 -12.56 -28.11 -12.70
CA ARG A 40 -13.21 -29.28 -13.28
C ARG A 40 -12.28 -30.09 -14.19
N PHE A 41 -11.29 -29.44 -14.78
CA PHE A 41 -10.30 -30.07 -15.66
C PHE A 41 -9.06 -30.57 -14.91
N GLN A 42 -8.96 -30.33 -13.62
CA GLN A 42 -7.83 -30.78 -12.79
C GLN A 42 -7.56 -32.30 -12.91
N PRO A 43 -8.56 -33.19 -12.89
CA PRO A 43 -8.31 -34.63 -13.08
C PRO A 43 -7.70 -34.94 -14.45
N MET A 44 -8.20 -34.32 -15.54
CA MET A 44 -7.66 -34.50 -16.88
C MET A 44 -6.24 -33.96 -17.02
N ILE A 45 -5.96 -32.80 -16.42
CA ILE A 45 -4.62 -32.22 -16.35
C ILE A 45 -3.64 -33.17 -15.64
N LYS A 46 -4.04 -33.74 -14.50
CA LYS A 46 -3.23 -34.72 -13.76
C LYS A 46 -2.97 -35.99 -14.57
N GLU A 47 -3.97 -36.47 -15.32
CA GLU A 47 -3.81 -37.65 -16.21
C GLU A 47 -2.76 -37.36 -17.28
N ILE A 48 -2.85 -36.21 -17.99
CA ILE A 48 -1.87 -35.80 -18.98
C ILE A 48 -0.48 -35.68 -18.37
N GLN A 49 -0.36 -35.05 -17.21
CA GLN A 49 0.92 -34.91 -16.49
C GLN A 49 1.53 -36.25 -16.10
N THR A 50 0.71 -37.18 -15.69
CA THR A 50 1.17 -38.55 -15.32
C THR A 50 1.54 -39.35 -16.56
N ARG A 51 0.78 -39.26 -17.65
CA ARG A 51 1.02 -39.98 -18.89
C ARG A 51 2.28 -39.52 -19.61
N TYR A 52 2.54 -38.19 -19.61
CA TYR A 52 3.68 -37.58 -20.30
C TYR A 52 4.81 -37.09 -19.38
N LYS A 53 4.91 -37.68 -18.18
CA LYS A 53 5.87 -37.27 -17.14
C LYS A 53 7.33 -37.13 -17.62
N ASN A 54 7.74 -37.97 -18.60
CA ASN A 54 9.10 -38.00 -19.13
C ASN A 54 9.26 -37.17 -20.43
N ASN A 55 8.21 -36.50 -20.92
CA ASN A 55 8.26 -35.71 -22.13
C ASN A 55 7.48 -34.40 -21.97
N GLN A 56 8.19 -33.39 -21.49
CA GLN A 56 7.66 -32.05 -21.23
C GLN A 56 7.05 -31.39 -22.46
N VAL A 57 7.61 -31.61 -23.64
CA VAL A 57 7.13 -31.00 -24.90
C VAL A 57 5.75 -31.55 -25.23
N LYS A 58 5.58 -32.88 -25.27
CA LYS A 58 4.28 -33.53 -25.51
C LYS A 58 3.25 -33.21 -24.43
N MET A 59 3.69 -33.13 -23.18
CA MET A 59 2.82 -32.72 -22.07
C MET A 59 2.24 -31.32 -22.29
N ASN A 60 3.08 -30.37 -22.68
CA ASN A 60 2.64 -28.99 -22.94
C ASN A 60 1.72 -28.90 -24.18
N GLU A 61 2.01 -29.66 -25.24
CA GLU A 61 1.15 -29.74 -26.43
C GLU A 61 -0.23 -30.24 -26.08
N GLU A 62 -0.34 -31.37 -25.35
CA GLU A 62 -1.60 -31.94 -24.95
C GLU A 62 -2.38 -31.06 -23.96
N LEU A 63 -1.71 -30.37 -23.07
CA LEU A 63 -2.32 -29.37 -22.19
C LEU A 63 -2.88 -28.18 -22.97
N GLN A 64 -2.13 -27.66 -23.94
CA GLN A 64 -2.60 -26.58 -24.81
C GLN A 64 -3.79 -27.03 -25.65
N ARG A 65 -3.75 -28.25 -26.17
CA ARG A 65 -4.85 -28.84 -26.91
C ARG A 65 -6.12 -28.98 -26.05
N LEU A 66 -6.00 -29.51 -24.84
CA LEU A 66 -7.09 -29.60 -23.88
C LEU A 66 -7.71 -28.21 -23.61
N TYR A 67 -6.88 -27.17 -23.40
CA TYR A 67 -7.36 -25.80 -23.15
C TYR A 67 -8.08 -25.23 -24.39
N ALA A 68 -7.58 -25.53 -25.60
CA ALA A 68 -8.19 -25.07 -26.84
C ALA A 68 -9.53 -25.78 -27.12
N GLU A 69 -9.60 -27.09 -26.92
CA GLU A 69 -10.81 -27.90 -27.12
C GLU A 69 -11.93 -27.47 -26.15
N GLU A 70 -11.59 -27.19 -24.90
CA GLU A 70 -12.55 -26.79 -23.88
C GLU A 70 -12.81 -25.27 -23.85
N GLY A 71 -12.15 -24.50 -24.71
CA GLY A 71 -12.31 -23.06 -24.82
C GLY A 71 -11.92 -22.30 -23.52
N VAL A 72 -11.03 -22.90 -22.72
CA VAL A 72 -10.58 -22.32 -21.44
C VAL A 72 -9.22 -21.69 -21.62
N ASN A 73 -9.14 -20.39 -21.36
CA ASN A 73 -7.86 -19.68 -21.36
C ASN A 73 -7.30 -19.64 -19.95
N PRO A 74 -6.19 -20.35 -19.64
CA PRO A 74 -5.59 -20.37 -18.30
C PRO A 74 -5.10 -18.98 -17.86
N MET A 75 -4.73 -18.12 -18.81
CA MET A 75 -4.30 -16.75 -18.54
C MET A 75 -5.45 -15.83 -18.11
N SER A 76 -6.71 -16.11 -18.49
CA SER A 76 -7.83 -15.23 -18.16
C SER A 76 -8.13 -15.16 -16.68
N GLY A 77 -7.88 -16.22 -15.92
CA GLY A 77 -8.06 -16.25 -14.47
C GLY A 77 -7.02 -15.42 -13.72
N CYS A 78 -5.75 -15.51 -14.13
CA CYS A 78 -4.68 -14.78 -13.46
C CYS A 78 -4.65 -13.29 -13.81
N LEU A 79 -5.04 -12.89 -15.02
CA LEU A 79 -5.08 -11.49 -15.43
C LEU A 79 -5.99 -10.65 -14.51
N TRP A 80 -7.13 -11.19 -14.10
CA TRP A 80 -8.03 -10.52 -13.15
C TRP A 80 -7.46 -10.42 -11.74
N SER A 81 -6.54 -11.32 -11.37
CA SER A 81 -5.84 -11.27 -10.09
C SER A 81 -4.84 -10.10 -10.01
N PHE A 82 -4.36 -9.62 -11.16
CA PHE A 82 -3.44 -8.46 -11.22
C PHE A 82 -4.16 -7.10 -11.19
N LEU A 83 -5.48 -7.07 -11.37
CA LEU A 83 -6.26 -5.83 -11.37
C LEU A 83 -6.16 -5.01 -10.08
N PRO A 84 -6.05 -5.60 -8.87
CA PRO A 84 -5.83 -4.84 -7.63
C PRO A 84 -4.45 -4.18 -7.51
N PHE A 85 -3.42 -4.64 -8.24
CA PHE A 85 -2.06 -4.14 -8.10
C PHE A 85 -1.91 -2.64 -8.39
N PRO A 86 -2.43 -2.08 -9.49
CA PRO A 86 -2.36 -0.65 -9.75
C PRO A 86 -3.01 0.18 -8.63
N ILE A 87 -4.13 -0.31 -8.08
CA ILE A 87 -4.84 0.34 -6.98
C ILE A 87 -4.00 0.29 -5.71
N LEU A 88 -3.38 -0.86 -5.42
CA LEU A 88 -2.50 -1.04 -4.26
C LEU A 88 -1.27 -0.11 -4.35
N ILE A 89 -0.66 0.00 -5.54
CA ILE A 89 0.49 0.89 -5.77
C ILE A 89 0.09 2.35 -5.58
N ALA A 90 -1.07 2.75 -6.11
CA ALA A 90 -1.59 4.09 -5.95
C ALA A 90 -1.89 4.40 -4.47
N LEU A 91 -2.57 3.48 -3.77
CA LEU A 91 -2.88 3.61 -2.35
C LEU A 91 -1.61 3.69 -1.49
N TYR A 92 -0.63 2.82 -1.76
CA TYR A 92 0.66 2.84 -1.09
C TYR A 92 1.37 4.20 -1.26
N SER A 93 1.32 4.76 -2.48
CA SER A 93 1.90 6.07 -2.78
C SER A 93 1.19 7.21 -2.00
N ILE A 94 -0.13 7.15 -1.89
CA ILE A 94 -0.94 8.14 -1.16
C ILE A 94 -0.65 8.08 0.35
N ILE A 95 -0.62 6.88 0.91
CA ILE A 95 -0.35 6.67 2.35
C ILE A 95 1.05 7.17 2.71
N ARG A 96 2.03 6.84 1.87
CA ARG A 96 3.44 7.20 2.11
C ARG A 96 3.74 8.69 1.93
N GLN A 97 2.96 9.37 1.11
CA GLN A 97 3.17 10.77 0.75
C GLN A 97 1.90 11.60 0.97
N PRO A 98 1.45 11.76 2.24
CA PRO A 98 0.18 12.42 2.52
C PRO A 98 0.17 13.89 2.10
N ILE A 99 1.26 14.63 2.24
CA ILE A 99 1.31 16.07 1.92
C ILE A 99 1.17 16.28 0.42
N THR A 100 1.95 15.57 -0.39
CA THR A 100 2.00 15.80 -1.85
C THR A 100 0.93 15.03 -2.62
N ARG A 101 0.47 13.87 -2.13
CA ARG A 101 -0.48 13.00 -2.84
C ARG A 101 -1.90 13.06 -2.31
N PHE A 102 -2.07 13.19 -0.99
CA PHE A 102 -3.40 13.25 -0.38
C PHE A 102 -3.88 14.69 -0.22
N MET A 103 -3.07 15.58 0.37
CA MET A 103 -3.39 17.00 0.50
C MET A 103 -3.16 17.78 -0.80
N MET A 104 -2.46 17.18 -1.79
CA MET A 104 -2.10 17.81 -3.08
C MET A 104 -1.36 19.15 -2.94
N LEU A 105 -0.61 19.29 -1.85
CA LEU A 105 0.20 20.48 -1.63
C LEU A 105 1.47 20.44 -2.49
N THR A 106 1.95 21.64 -2.85
CA THR A 106 3.19 21.78 -3.61
C THR A 106 4.40 21.38 -2.79
N THR A 107 5.46 20.98 -3.45
CA THR A 107 6.75 20.69 -2.78
C THR A 107 7.34 21.90 -2.08
N THR A 108 7.08 23.11 -2.59
CA THR A 108 7.47 24.37 -1.94
C THR A 108 6.69 24.63 -0.66
N ALA A 109 5.37 24.34 -0.64
CA ALA A 109 4.58 24.43 0.59
C ALA A 109 5.06 23.39 1.63
N MET A 110 5.39 22.19 1.21
CA MET A 110 6.00 21.17 2.07
C MET A 110 7.34 21.64 2.63
N GLN A 111 8.19 22.28 1.82
CA GLN A 111 9.47 22.84 2.31
C GLN A 111 9.23 23.90 3.39
N GLY A 112 8.26 24.79 3.21
CA GLY A 112 7.89 25.77 4.24
C GLY A 112 7.50 25.13 5.57
N VAL A 113 6.80 23.98 5.55
CA VAL A 113 6.50 23.23 6.78
C VAL A 113 7.76 22.60 7.38
N ILE A 114 8.67 22.05 6.55
CA ILE A 114 9.96 21.52 7.01
C ILE A 114 10.75 22.60 7.74
N ASP A 115 10.84 23.80 7.14
CA ASP A 115 11.57 24.92 7.71
C ASP A 115 10.93 25.39 9.04
N ALA A 116 9.60 25.45 9.11
CA ALA A 116 8.87 25.82 10.33
C ALA A 116 9.07 24.80 11.45
N VAL A 117 9.02 23.50 11.15
CA VAL A 117 9.22 22.41 12.12
C VAL A 117 10.68 22.39 12.61
N SER A 118 11.64 22.62 11.71
CA SER A 118 13.06 22.76 12.05
C SER A 118 13.30 23.95 12.97
N ALA A 119 12.70 25.09 12.68
CA ALA A 119 12.78 26.29 13.54
C ALA A 119 12.15 26.06 14.92
N ALA A 120 11.17 25.17 15.03
CA ALA A 120 10.58 24.75 16.31
C ALA A 120 11.43 23.70 17.06
N GLY A 121 12.62 23.34 16.55
CA GLY A 121 13.57 22.44 17.21
C GLY A 121 13.46 20.96 16.86
N PHE A 122 12.71 20.63 15.81
CA PHE A 122 12.62 19.24 15.34
C PHE A 122 13.90 18.83 14.61
N ASP A 123 14.40 17.62 14.91
CA ASP A 123 15.56 17.05 14.22
C ASP A 123 15.21 16.57 12.81
N LEU A 124 15.70 17.29 11.81
CA LEU A 124 15.46 16.93 10.40
C LEU A 124 16.06 15.59 9.99
N ALA A 125 17.06 15.07 10.71
CA ALA A 125 17.65 13.76 10.42
C ALA A 125 16.62 12.63 10.56
N ALA A 126 15.57 12.83 11.35
CA ALA A 126 14.48 11.86 11.53
C ALA A 126 13.59 11.70 10.28
N ILE A 127 13.52 12.72 9.42
CA ILE A 127 12.63 12.74 8.26
C ILE A 127 13.34 12.90 6.93
N ALA A 128 14.53 13.50 6.92
CA ALA A 128 15.29 13.80 5.71
C ALA A 128 16.24 12.66 5.34
N MET A 129 16.53 12.53 4.05
CA MET A 129 17.66 11.74 3.59
C MET A 129 18.95 12.43 3.99
N THR A 130 19.86 11.68 4.62
CA THR A 130 21.18 12.15 4.99
C THR A 130 22.23 11.55 4.05
N ALA A 131 23.25 12.35 3.71
CA ALA A 131 24.44 11.88 3.02
C ALA A 131 25.35 11.10 3.99
N ASN A 132 26.41 10.49 3.46
CA ASN A 132 27.34 9.68 4.26
C ASN A 132 28.05 10.46 5.39
N ASP A 133 28.09 11.77 5.30
CA ASP A 133 28.63 12.69 6.28
C ASP A 133 27.59 13.16 7.33
N GLY A 134 26.36 12.66 7.24
CA GLY A 134 25.25 13.04 8.11
C GLY A 134 24.52 14.33 7.71
N ALA A 135 24.97 15.01 6.64
CA ALA A 135 24.29 16.21 6.17
C ALA A 135 22.95 15.91 5.50
N VAL A 136 21.95 16.76 5.73
CA VAL A 136 20.63 16.64 5.07
C VAL A 136 20.77 16.86 3.58
N THR A 137 20.28 15.92 2.79
CA THR A 137 20.34 15.98 1.34
C THR A 137 19.29 16.96 0.80
N VAL A 138 19.75 17.98 0.07
CA VAL A 138 18.90 18.98 -0.59
C VAL A 138 19.08 18.86 -2.11
N LYS A 139 17.97 18.84 -2.84
CA LYS A 139 17.95 18.84 -4.31
C LYS A 139 17.01 19.94 -4.81
N ASP A 140 17.50 20.79 -5.71
CA ASP A 140 16.74 21.93 -6.25
C ASP A 140 16.16 22.87 -5.17
N GLY A 141 16.89 23.06 -4.05
CA GLY A 141 16.44 23.85 -2.90
C GLY A 141 15.40 23.17 -2.01
N LEU A 142 15.11 21.89 -2.26
CA LEU A 142 14.12 21.12 -1.51
C LEU A 142 14.80 20.00 -0.72
N THR A 143 14.42 19.87 0.57
CA THR A 143 14.87 18.77 1.42
C THR A 143 14.35 17.45 0.91
N GLN A 144 15.24 16.49 0.68
CA GLN A 144 14.85 15.14 0.28
C GLN A 144 14.40 14.35 1.49
N LEU A 145 13.14 13.91 1.50
CA LEU A 145 12.58 13.13 2.61
C LEU A 145 12.84 11.64 2.43
N GLN A 146 13.08 10.98 3.55
CA GLN A 146 13.11 9.52 3.64
C GLN A 146 11.75 8.91 3.24
N PRO A 147 11.73 7.61 2.87
CA PRO A 147 10.47 6.88 2.79
C PRO A 147 9.69 7.06 4.11
N TYR A 148 8.42 7.45 4.02
CA TYR A 148 7.55 7.80 5.17
C TYR A 148 7.86 9.12 5.88
N GLY A 149 8.91 9.87 5.52
CA GLY A 149 9.25 11.16 6.12
C GLY A 149 8.11 12.17 6.11
N GLN A 150 7.23 12.13 5.10
CA GLN A 150 6.03 12.98 5.07
C GLN A 150 5.02 12.66 6.18
N ILE A 151 4.88 11.40 6.58
CA ILE A 151 3.99 11.00 7.67
C ILE A 151 4.50 11.56 8.99
N THR A 152 5.79 11.39 9.25
CA THR A 152 6.45 11.92 10.45
C THR A 152 6.42 13.45 10.47
N LEU A 153 6.59 14.10 9.31
CA LEU A 153 6.48 15.55 9.17
C LEU A 153 5.06 16.05 9.51
N VAL A 154 4.01 15.38 9.02
CA VAL A 154 2.62 15.73 9.35
C VAL A 154 2.38 15.63 10.85
N LYS A 155 2.85 14.57 11.49
CA LYS A 155 2.73 14.36 12.93
C LYS A 155 3.47 15.45 13.70
N ALA A 156 4.73 15.68 13.40
CA ALA A 156 5.56 16.71 14.04
C ALA A 156 4.97 18.12 13.87
N ALA A 157 4.49 18.46 12.68
CA ALA A 157 3.88 19.76 12.41
C ALA A 157 2.61 20.00 13.24
N GLN A 158 1.81 18.96 13.45
CA GLN A 158 0.60 19.01 14.27
C GLN A 158 0.91 19.08 15.77
N GLU A 159 1.89 18.31 16.25
CA GLU A 159 2.31 18.28 17.66
C GLU A 159 2.99 19.58 18.09
N LEU A 160 3.82 20.17 17.22
CA LEU A 160 4.51 21.42 17.48
C LEU A 160 3.66 22.67 17.24
N GLY A 161 2.48 22.53 16.62
CA GLY A 161 1.57 23.63 16.36
C GLY A 161 2.15 24.72 15.44
N VAL A 162 3.01 24.34 14.48
CA VAL A 162 3.62 25.29 13.54
C VAL A 162 2.62 25.86 12.55
N ALA A 163 2.96 26.98 11.92
CA ALA A 163 2.13 27.58 10.88
C ALA A 163 1.99 26.63 9.68
N LEU A 164 0.75 26.30 9.34
CA LEU A 164 0.42 25.35 8.30
C LEU A 164 -0.09 26.07 7.04
N PRO A 165 0.24 25.59 5.83
CA PRO A 165 -0.21 26.19 4.59
C PRO A 165 -1.72 25.98 4.36
N GLU A 166 -2.32 26.82 3.51
CA GLU A 166 -3.70 26.61 3.05
C GLU A 166 -3.85 25.22 2.38
N GLY A 167 -4.96 24.56 2.66
CA GLY A 167 -5.21 23.20 2.17
C GLY A 167 -4.62 22.10 3.04
N TRP A 168 -4.01 22.45 4.19
CA TRP A 168 -3.59 21.45 5.15
C TRP A 168 -4.78 20.73 5.77
N ILE A 169 -4.72 19.40 5.77
CA ILE A 169 -5.73 18.55 6.40
C ILE A 169 -5.16 18.00 7.69
N HIS A 170 -5.81 18.31 8.80
CA HIS A 170 -5.43 17.73 10.09
C HIS A 170 -5.72 16.23 10.08
N MET A 171 -4.69 15.41 10.25
CA MET A 171 -4.80 13.95 10.17
C MET A 171 -4.67 13.34 11.56
N ASP A 172 -5.70 12.63 11.97
CA ASP A 172 -5.63 11.79 13.17
C ASP A 172 -5.17 10.38 12.76
N PHE A 173 -3.99 10.00 13.17
CA PHE A 173 -3.40 8.68 12.93
C PHE A 173 -3.76 7.65 14.00
N SER A 174 -4.57 8.01 15.00
CA SER A 174 -5.07 7.06 15.99
C SER A 174 -6.22 6.23 15.43
N PHE A 175 -6.19 4.94 15.65
CA PHE A 175 -7.26 4.03 15.27
C PHE A 175 -7.35 2.86 16.23
N LEU A 176 -8.49 2.72 16.89
CA LEU A 176 -8.73 1.68 17.89
C LEU A 176 -7.65 1.63 19.01
N GLY A 177 -7.15 2.78 19.41
CA GLY A 177 -6.10 2.88 20.43
C GLY A 177 -4.68 2.59 19.92
N MET A 178 -4.52 2.37 18.62
CA MET A 178 -3.22 2.18 17.97
C MET A 178 -2.81 3.42 17.20
N ASP A 179 -1.53 3.78 17.25
CA ASP A 179 -0.93 4.80 16.37
C ASP A 179 -0.52 4.14 15.04
N LEU A 180 -1.19 4.51 13.96
CA LEU A 180 -0.95 3.98 12.62
C LEU A 180 0.39 4.43 12.01
N THR A 181 1.12 5.33 12.65
CA THR A 181 2.45 5.76 12.22
C THR A 181 3.56 4.86 12.75
N MET A 182 3.27 4.00 13.72
CA MET A 182 4.24 3.08 14.32
C MET A 182 4.52 1.89 13.41
N ILE A 183 5.78 1.43 13.42
CA ILE A 183 6.18 0.21 12.70
C ILE A 183 5.68 -1.00 13.51
N PRO A 184 5.07 -2.02 12.86
CA PRO A 184 4.54 -3.19 13.58
C PRO A 184 5.55 -3.91 14.48
N SER A 185 6.84 -3.88 14.13
CA SER A 185 7.93 -4.45 14.96
C SER A 185 8.02 -3.82 16.34
N ASP A 186 7.80 -2.50 16.43
CA ASP A 186 7.92 -1.77 17.69
C ASP A 186 6.72 -2.07 18.60
N VAL A 187 5.54 -2.23 18.00
CA VAL A 187 4.31 -2.60 18.72
C VAL A 187 4.40 -4.04 19.26
N ILE A 188 4.91 -4.97 18.45
CA ILE A 188 5.08 -6.38 18.86
C ILE A 188 6.13 -6.51 19.96
N GLY A 189 7.22 -5.74 19.88
CA GLY A 189 8.24 -5.69 20.93
C GLY A 189 7.68 -5.30 22.29
N HIS A 190 6.86 -4.27 22.35
CA HIS A 190 6.17 -3.85 23.58
C HIS A 190 5.14 -4.86 24.08
N CYS A 191 4.39 -5.51 23.17
CA CYS A 191 3.40 -6.53 23.54
C CYS A 191 4.06 -7.81 24.13
N LEU A 192 5.21 -8.22 23.59
CA LEU A 192 5.94 -9.39 24.06
C LEU A 192 6.64 -9.14 25.41
N LEU A 193 7.11 -7.92 25.66
CA LEU A 193 7.70 -7.54 26.96
C LEU A 193 6.64 -7.53 28.09
N TYR A 194 5.39 -7.17 27.76
CA TYR A 194 4.31 -7.15 28.75
C TYR A 194 3.78 -8.54 29.14
N THR A 195 4.03 -9.58 28.30
CA THR A 195 3.62 -10.97 28.57
C THR A 195 4.71 -11.78 29.29
N SER A 196 5.92 -11.24 29.47
CA SER A 196 7.02 -11.97 30.15
C SER A 196 7.08 -11.75 31.66
N ASP A 197 6.28 -10.80 32.21
CA ASP A 197 6.22 -10.47 33.64
C ASP A 197 4.93 -10.93 34.35
N ALA A 198 4.22 -11.92 33.78
CA ALA A 198 3.03 -12.50 34.37
C ALA A 198 3.24 -13.97 34.80
#